data_3e9b3a7377966796fa6c058c52dd6cfd
#
_entry.id   3e9b3a7377966796fa6c058c52dd6cfd
#
_cell.length_a   1.000
_cell.length_b   1.000
_cell.length_c   1.000
_cell.angle_alpha   90.00
_cell.angle_beta   90.00
_cell.angle_gamma   90.00
#
_symmetry.space_group_name_H-M   'P 1'
#
loop_
_entity.id
_entity.type
_entity.pdbx_description
1 polymer ?
#
loop_
_entity_poly.entity_id
_entity_poly.type
_entity_poly.pdbx_seq_one_letter_code
_entity_poly.pdbx_strand_id
1 'polypeptide(L)'
;VYKRQEYVLVDLKSAQKVVIPNAGWHPFFSPDDQCFSVGGRFYLTQTGEEIANPFPFSVRQGLNFSDTCMVRTRGSLMAVQQDRGSSPIELWDTGSGQLLASIDDPFVVRQVNFAFTQSGLVLHTDYGAMSIYSCAL
;
A
#
# COMPACT_ATOMS: atom_id res chain seq x y z
N VAL A 1 -19.37 -18.75 10.36
CA VAL A 1 -18.97 -18.84 8.95
C VAL A 1 -18.36 -17.51 8.55
N TYR A 2 -17.05 -17.47 8.38
CA TYR A 2 -16.39 -16.30 7.82
C TYR A 2 -16.87 -16.13 6.38
N LYS A 3 -17.64 -15.08 6.11
CA LYS A 3 -17.87 -14.66 4.73
C LYS A 3 -16.52 -14.21 4.17
N ARG A 4 -16.06 -14.86 3.13
CA ARG A 4 -14.89 -14.42 2.38
C ARG A 4 -15.16 -13.03 1.86
N GLN A 5 -14.23 -12.11 2.08
CA GLN A 5 -14.38 -10.75 1.60
C GLN A 5 -14.27 -10.71 0.08
N GLU A 6 -15.18 -9.97 -0.53
CA GLU A 6 -15.11 -9.62 -1.93
C GLU A 6 -14.74 -8.15 -2.03
N TYR A 7 -13.85 -7.81 -2.95
CA TYR A 7 -13.61 -6.44 -3.32
C TYR A 7 -14.33 -6.13 -4.63
N VAL A 8 -14.97 -4.99 -4.67
CA VAL A 8 -15.64 -4.50 -5.86
C VAL A 8 -14.93 -3.22 -6.28
N LEU A 9 -14.27 -3.27 -7.42
CA LEU A 9 -13.72 -2.10 -8.07
C LEU A 9 -14.80 -1.50 -8.96
N VAL A 10 -15.07 -0.21 -8.79
CA VAL A 10 -16.08 0.50 -9.57
C VAL A 10 -15.40 1.60 -10.37
N ASP A 11 -15.54 1.57 -11.69
CA ASP A 11 -15.20 2.71 -12.54
C ASP A 11 -16.27 3.78 -12.37
N LEU A 12 -15.89 4.93 -11.81
CA LEU A 12 -16.82 6.03 -11.52
C LEU A 12 -17.38 6.71 -12.79
N LYS A 13 -16.73 6.54 -13.94
CA LYS A 13 -17.21 7.12 -15.20
C LYS A 13 -18.19 6.21 -15.91
N SER A 14 -17.89 4.92 -15.99
CA SER A 14 -18.70 3.94 -16.71
C SER A 14 -19.67 3.16 -15.83
N ALA A 15 -19.50 3.25 -14.49
CA ALA A 15 -20.19 2.42 -13.51
C ALA A 15 -19.93 0.91 -13.68
N GLN A 16 -18.93 0.53 -14.45
CA GLN A 16 -18.52 -0.87 -14.56
C GLN A 16 -17.95 -1.37 -13.25
N LYS A 17 -18.24 -2.63 -12.94
CA LYS A 17 -17.81 -3.28 -11.72
C LYS A 17 -16.95 -4.49 -12.06
N VAL A 18 -15.83 -4.59 -11.33
CA VAL A 18 -14.98 -5.78 -11.32
C VAL A 18 -15.00 -6.35 -9.92
N VAL A 19 -15.38 -7.63 -9.79
CA VAL A 19 -15.44 -8.32 -8.50
C VAL A 19 -14.23 -9.22 -8.36
N ILE A 20 -13.47 -9.05 -7.28
CA ILE A 20 -12.35 -9.90 -6.90
C ILE A 20 -12.80 -10.77 -5.72
N PRO A 21 -13.12 -12.03 -5.94
CA PRO A 21 -13.55 -12.93 -4.89
C PRO A 21 -12.36 -13.40 -4.04
N ASN A 22 -12.62 -13.70 -2.78
CA ASN A 22 -11.62 -14.25 -1.85
C ASN A 22 -10.37 -13.38 -1.68
N ALA A 23 -10.54 -12.09 -1.83
CA ALA A 23 -9.45 -11.13 -1.64
C ALA A 23 -9.09 -11.00 -0.16
N GLY A 24 -7.81 -10.75 0.09
CA GLY A 24 -7.27 -10.49 1.43
C GLY A 24 -7.57 -9.09 1.94
N TRP A 25 -6.74 -8.58 2.83
CA TRP A 25 -6.89 -7.26 3.46
C TRP A 25 -5.95 -6.23 2.82
N HIS A 26 -6.16 -4.96 3.14
CA HIS A 26 -5.27 -3.85 2.80
C HIS A 26 -5.00 -3.67 1.30
N PRO A 27 -6.03 -3.36 0.50
CA PRO A 27 -5.84 -3.07 -0.91
C PRO A 27 -5.05 -1.77 -1.11
N PHE A 28 -4.24 -1.73 -2.16
CA PHE A 28 -3.60 -0.50 -2.62
C PHE A 28 -3.50 -0.47 -4.14
N PHE A 29 -3.50 0.72 -4.72
CA PHE A 29 -3.30 0.93 -6.16
C PHE A 29 -1.82 1.13 -6.48
N SER A 30 -1.41 0.73 -7.68
CA SER A 30 -0.13 1.14 -8.24
C SER A 30 -0.08 2.67 -8.44
N PRO A 31 1.11 3.30 -8.45
CA PRO A 31 1.21 4.75 -8.64
C PRO A 31 0.56 5.29 -9.91
N ASP A 32 0.47 4.48 -10.95
CA ASP A 32 -0.14 4.80 -12.25
C ASP A 32 -1.61 4.37 -12.37
N ASP A 33 -2.19 3.81 -11.29
CA ASP A 33 -3.55 3.28 -11.23
C ASP A 33 -3.88 2.15 -12.24
N GLN A 34 -2.86 1.56 -12.88
CA GLN A 34 -3.06 0.49 -13.86
C GLN A 34 -3.35 -0.86 -13.22
N CYS A 35 -2.90 -1.05 -12.00
CA CYS A 35 -3.18 -2.25 -11.23
C CYS A 35 -3.43 -1.94 -9.76
N PHE A 36 -3.98 -2.90 -9.06
CA PHE A 36 -4.13 -2.86 -7.61
C PHE A 36 -3.71 -4.20 -7.00
N SER A 37 -3.33 -4.14 -5.75
CA SER A 37 -3.00 -5.31 -4.95
C SER A 37 -4.01 -5.50 -3.84
N VAL A 38 -4.30 -6.74 -3.55
CA VAL A 38 -5.02 -7.16 -2.35
C VAL A 38 -4.58 -8.56 -1.95
N GLY A 39 -4.26 -8.76 -0.67
CA GLY A 39 -3.78 -10.04 -0.16
C GLY A 39 -2.48 -10.55 -0.81
N GLY A 40 -1.62 -9.64 -1.26
CA GLY A 40 -0.35 -9.98 -1.92
C GLY A 40 -0.47 -10.39 -3.39
N ARG A 41 -1.67 -10.35 -3.96
CA ARG A 41 -1.92 -10.59 -5.38
C ARG A 41 -2.16 -9.28 -6.11
N PHE A 42 -1.85 -9.24 -7.39
CA PHE A 42 -1.99 -8.06 -8.24
C PHE A 42 -3.00 -8.32 -9.35
N TYR A 43 -3.78 -7.30 -9.65
CA TYR A 43 -4.86 -7.36 -10.64
C TYR A 43 -4.87 -6.10 -11.50
N LEU A 44 -5.18 -6.25 -12.79
CA LEU A 44 -5.42 -5.10 -13.66
C LEU A 44 -6.69 -4.36 -13.24
N THR A 45 -6.63 -3.04 -13.15
CA THR A 45 -7.78 -2.21 -12.74
C THR A 45 -8.92 -2.24 -13.74
N GLN A 46 -8.61 -2.39 -15.03
CA GLN A 46 -9.62 -2.39 -16.08
C GLN A 46 -10.39 -3.71 -16.20
N THR A 47 -9.73 -4.83 -15.98
CA THR A 47 -10.28 -6.16 -16.26
C THR A 47 -10.46 -7.05 -15.05
N GLY A 48 -9.73 -6.76 -13.97
CA GLY A 48 -9.65 -7.65 -12.80
C GLY A 48 -8.82 -8.92 -13.04
N GLU A 49 -8.10 -8.98 -14.16
CA GLU A 49 -7.20 -10.10 -14.45
C GLU A 49 -6.02 -10.11 -13.48
N GLU A 50 -5.71 -11.26 -12.93
CA GLU A 50 -4.55 -11.43 -12.05
C GLU A 50 -3.26 -11.36 -12.88
N ILE A 51 -2.31 -10.56 -12.40
CA ILE A 51 -1.00 -10.35 -13.02
C ILE A 51 0.14 -10.66 -12.06
N ALA A 52 1.34 -10.82 -12.58
CA ALA A 52 2.54 -10.89 -11.77
C ALA A 52 2.80 -9.56 -11.04
N ASN A 53 3.56 -9.61 -9.93
CA ASN A 53 3.96 -8.40 -9.20
C ASN A 53 4.65 -7.39 -10.13
N PRO A 54 4.08 -6.20 -10.34
CA PRO A 54 4.62 -5.20 -11.26
C PRO A 54 5.80 -4.40 -10.67
N PHE A 55 6.25 -4.72 -9.46
CA PHE A 55 7.33 -4.02 -8.76
C PHE A 55 8.58 -4.91 -8.63
N PRO A 56 9.46 -4.96 -9.65
CA PRO A 56 10.65 -5.81 -9.61
C PRO A 56 11.57 -5.52 -8.42
N PHE A 57 11.64 -4.26 -7.97
CA PHE A 57 12.44 -3.88 -6.81
C PHE A 57 11.95 -4.56 -5.53
N SER A 58 10.65 -4.76 -5.38
CA SER A 58 10.08 -5.38 -4.18
C SER A 58 10.57 -6.81 -3.98
N VAL A 59 10.69 -7.56 -5.06
CA VAL A 59 11.24 -8.92 -5.04
C VAL A 59 12.72 -8.91 -4.64
N ARG A 60 13.51 -8.00 -5.24
CA ARG A 60 14.94 -7.87 -4.93
C ARG A 60 15.19 -7.43 -3.48
N GLN A 61 14.33 -6.59 -2.94
CA GLN A 61 14.43 -6.08 -1.57
C GLN A 61 13.75 -6.95 -0.53
N GLY A 62 13.12 -8.05 -0.93
CA GLY A 62 12.43 -8.96 -0.03
C GLY A 62 11.14 -8.40 0.55
N LEU A 63 10.51 -7.42 -0.12
CA LEU A 63 9.22 -6.88 0.29
C LEU A 63 8.11 -7.91 -0.01
N ASN A 64 7.30 -8.20 1.00
CA ASN A 64 6.17 -9.11 0.88
C ASN A 64 4.86 -8.35 1.10
N PHE A 65 4.06 -8.18 0.06
CA PHE A 65 2.76 -7.51 0.13
C PHE A 65 1.64 -8.44 0.62
N SER A 66 1.89 -9.13 1.74
CA SER A 66 0.92 -10.02 2.37
C SER A 66 -0.22 -9.26 3.07
N ASP A 67 -1.14 -10.02 3.67
CA ASP A 67 -2.26 -9.45 4.43
C ASP A 67 -1.84 -8.63 5.67
N THR A 68 -0.62 -8.79 6.16
CA THR A 68 -0.09 -8.00 7.28
C THR A 68 0.58 -6.71 6.82
N CYS A 69 0.84 -6.57 5.52
CA CYS A 69 1.51 -5.43 4.94
C CYS A 69 0.54 -4.27 4.71
N MET A 70 0.96 -3.07 5.09
CA MET A 70 0.26 -1.84 4.78
C MET A 70 1.06 -1.04 3.75
N VAL A 71 0.40 -0.63 2.67
CA VAL A 71 1.03 0.11 1.58
C VAL A 71 0.20 1.33 1.21
N ARG A 72 0.88 2.43 0.92
CA ARG A 72 0.32 3.62 0.31
C ARG A 72 1.22 4.09 -0.81
N THR A 73 0.63 4.61 -1.86
CA THR A 73 1.36 5.08 -3.03
C THR A 73 0.97 6.51 -3.38
N ARG A 74 1.95 7.26 -3.90
CA ARG A 74 1.72 8.60 -4.47
C ARG A 74 2.82 8.92 -5.46
N GLY A 75 2.46 9.15 -6.73
CA GLY A 75 3.45 9.37 -7.78
C GLY A 75 4.43 8.19 -7.84
N SER A 76 5.73 8.45 -7.79
CA SER A 76 6.76 7.41 -7.72
C SER A 76 7.04 6.89 -6.30
N LEU A 77 6.35 7.38 -5.30
CA LEU A 77 6.60 7.02 -3.90
C LEU A 77 5.71 5.87 -3.45
N MET A 78 6.29 4.96 -2.69
CA MET A 78 5.59 3.87 -2.01
C MET A 78 6.03 3.82 -0.54
N ALA A 79 5.09 4.02 0.36
CA ALA A 79 5.30 3.82 1.79
C ALA A 79 4.80 2.42 2.17
N VAL A 80 5.65 1.64 2.81
CA VAL A 80 5.41 0.23 3.14
C VAL A 80 5.70 -0.04 4.61
N GLN A 81 4.78 -0.69 5.30
CA GLN A 81 5.01 -1.33 6.57
C GLN A 81 4.73 -2.83 6.42
N GLN A 82 5.76 -3.66 6.50
CA GLN A 82 5.65 -5.11 6.22
C GLN A 82 4.75 -5.84 7.21
N ASP A 83 4.94 -5.57 8.49
CA ASP A 83 4.10 -6.08 9.57
C ASP A 83 3.48 -4.91 10.30
N ARG A 84 2.20 -4.72 10.12
CA ARG A 84 1.45 -3.63 10.75
C ARG A 84 1.66 -3.63 12.27
N GLY A 85 2.17 -2.52 12.78
CA GLY A 85 2.38 -2.29 14.19
C GLY A 85 3.71 -2.82 14.76
N SER A 86 4.57 -3.45 13.97
CA SER A 86 5.83 -4.01 14.45
C SER A 86 7.05 -3.70 13.60
N SER A 87 6.90 -3.60 12.29
CA SER A 87 8.03 -3.28 11.40
C SER A 87 8.15 -1.79 11.12
N PRO A 88 9.35 -1.31 10.70
CA PRO A 88 9.52 0.08 10.26
C PRO A 88 8.58 0.45 9.13
N ILE A 89 8.28 1.74 9.03
CA ILE A 89 7.63 2.30 7.85
C ILE A 89 8.73 2.75 6.89
N GLU A 90 8.80 2.13 5.74
CA GLU A 90 9.81 2.38 4.73
C GLU A 90 9.22 3.17 3.58
N LEU A 91 9.94 4.20 3.13
CA LEU A 91 9.60 4.99 1.96
C LEU A 91 10.52 4.61 0.80
N TRP A 92 9.93 4.16 -0.28
CA TRP A 92 10.61 3.69 -1.48
C TRP A 92 10.30 4.56 -2.70
N ASP A 93 11.29 4.76 -3.55
CA ASP A 93 11.06 5.23 -4.93
C ASP A 93 10.84 4.00 -5.83
N THR A 94 9.65 3.89 -6.39
CA THR A 94 9.26 2.74 -7.24
C THR A 94 10.00 2.71 -8.57
N GLY A 95 10.44 3.86 -9.07
CA GLY A 95 11.17 3.96 -10.33
C GLY A 95 12.62 3.47 -10.22
N SER A 96 13.35 3.93 -9.22
CA SER A 96 14.75 3.54 -8.97
C SER A 96 14.88 2.28 -8.11
N GLY A 97 13.85 1.96 -7.32
CA GLY A 97 13.89 0.89 -6.33
C GLY A 97 14.76 1.22 -5.11
N GLN A 98 15.01 2.50 -4.85
CA GLN A 98 15.81 2.96 -3.72
C GLN A 98 14.95 3.18 -2.48
N LEU A 99 15.49 2.75 -1.32
CA LEU A 99 14.96 3.13 -0.02
C LEU A 99 15.35 4.59 0.26
N LEU A 100 14.35 5.47 0.40
CA LEU A 100 14.54 6.89 0.64
C LEU A 100 14.57 7.23 2.13
N ALA A 101 13.77 6.55 2.92
CA ALA A 101 13.67 6.77 4.37
C ALA A 101 13.13 5.52 5.08
N SER A 102 13.50 5.38 6.34
CA SER A 102 12.94 4.36 7.23
C SER A 102 12.58 5.02 8.58
N ILE A 103 11.36 4.78 9.04
CA ILE A 103 10.85 5.30 10.31
C ILE A 103 10.68 4.11 11.24
N ASP A 104 11.57 4.00 12.21
CA ASP A 104 11.65 2.89 13.17
C ASP A 104 11.48 3.39 14.63
N ASP A 105 10.61 4.35 14.83
CA ASP A 105 10.24 4.80 16.19
C ASP A 105 9.18 3.85 16.75
N PRO A 106 9.45 3.15 17.90
CA PRO A 106 8.51 2.20 18.47
C PRO A 106 7.15 2.80 18.84
N PHE A 107 7.08 4.10 19.15
CA PHE A 107 5.81 4.79 19.38
C PHE A 107 5.04 5.05 18.10
N VAL A 108 5.74 5.22 17.00
CA VAL A 108 5.18 5.54 15.70
C VAL A 108 4.74 4.28 14.96
N VAL A 109 5.51 3.19 15.03
CA VAL A 109 5.20 1.96 14.28
C VAL A 109 4.09 1.12 14.89
N ARG A 110 3.80 1.30 16.19
CA ARG A 110 2.68 0.63 16.83
C ARG A 110 1.36 1.31 16.49
N GLN A 111 0.44 0.57 15.87
CA GLN A 111 -0.94 1.00 15.61
C GLN A 111 -1.06 2.23 14.70
N VAL A 112 -0.19 2.34 13.70
CA VAL A 112 -0.16 3.48 12.80
C VAL A 112 -1.01 3.24 11.56
N ASN A 113 -1.85 4.21 11.23
CA ASN A 113 -2.30 4.45 9.89
C ASN A 113 -1.45 5.57 9.28
N PHE A 114 -1.11 5.46 8.01
CA PHE A 114 -0.36 6.48 7.31
C PHE A 114 -0.97 6.78 5.95
N ALA A 115 -0.81 8.03 5.52
CA ALA A 115 -1.29 8.49 4.23
C ALA A 115 -0.36 9.59 3.67
N PHE A 116 -0.28 9.69 2.36
CA PHE A 116 0.39 10.80 1.72
C PHE A 116 -0.48 12.05 1.70
N THR A 117 0.15 13.20 1.95
CA THR A 117 -0.40 14.54 1.72
C THR A 117 0.33 15.20 0.54
N GLN A 118 -0.04 16.44 0.21
CA GLN A 118 0.67 17.18 -0.84
C GLN A 118 2.16 17.40 -0.54
N SER A 119 2.54 17.48 0.73
CA SER A 119 3.90 17.84 1.15
C SER A 119 4.63 16.76 1.94
N GLY A 120 4.00 15.61 2.20
CA GLY A 120 4.67 14.59 3.00
C GLY A 120 3.85 13.37 3.32
N LEU A 121 4.37 12.57 4.25
CA LEU A 121 3.74 11.41 4.82
C LEU A 121 3.20 11.76 6.21
N VAL A 122 1.92 11.57 6.42
CA VAL A 122 1.27 11.74 7.73
C VAL A 122 1.06 10.39 8.36
N LEU A 123 1.51 10.26 9.60
CA LEU A 123 1.28 9.08 10.42
C LEU A 123 0.31 9.44 11.54
N HIS A 124 -0.73 8.63 11.65
CA HIS A 124 -1.75 8.78 12.69
C HIS A 124 -1.73 7.55 13.59
N THR A 125 -1.61 7.75 14.89
CA THR A 125 -1.72 6.70 15.89
C THR A 125 -3.13 6.65 16.47
N ASP A 126 -3.58 5.49 16.91
CA ASP A 126 -4.90 5.33 17.54
C ASP A 126 -5.02 6.09 18.88
N TYR A 127 -3.91 6.58 19.42
CA TYR A 127 -3.88 7.41 20.63
C TYR A 127 -3.99 8.92 20.35
N GLY A 128 -4.34 9.32 19.14
CA GLY A 128 -4.50 10.72 18.78
C GLY A 128 -3.19 11.48 18.53
N ALA A 129 -2.04 10.86 18.64
CA ALA A 129 -0.77 11.47 18.26
C ALA A 129 -0.67 11.50 16.72
N MET A 130 -0.22 12.64 16.18
CA MET A 130 -0.01 12.81 14.75
C MET A 130 1.43 13.25 14.50
N SER A 131 2.12 12.55 13.64
CA SER A 131 3.47 12.90 13.18
C SER A 131 3.45 13.17 11.69
N ILE A 132 4.07 14.28 11.29
CA ILE A 132 4.17 14.68 9.88
C ILE A 132 5.63 14.58 9.49
N TYR A 133 5.91 13.78 8.48
CA TYR A 133 7.23 13.68 7.88
C TYR A 133 7.19 14.35 6.50
N SER A 134 7.91 15.45 6.33
CA SER A 134 8.03 16.08 5.02
C SER A 134 8.98 15.24 4.15
N CYS A 135 8.52 14.90 2.97
CA CYS A 135 9.37 14.33 1.94
C CYS A 135 9.79 15.49 1.03
N ALA A 136 11.05 15.88 1.08
CA ALA A 136 11.60 16.76 0.05
C ALA A 136 11.67 15.94 -1.25
N LEU A 137 10.81 16.30 -2.15
CA LEU A 137 10.76 15.75 -3.51
C LEU A 137 11.58 16.58 -4.45
#